data_ee8c33ed8847fd603de709761803ea7f
#
_entry.id   ee8c33ed8847fd603de709761803ea7f
#
_cell.length_a   1.000
_cell.length_b   1.000
_cell.length_c   1.000
_cell.angle_alpha   90.00
_cell.angle_beta   90.00
_cell.angle_gamma   90.00
#
_symmetry.space_group_name_H-M   'P 1'
#
loop_
_entity.id
_entity.type
_entity.pdbx_description
1 polymer ?
#
loop_
_entity_poly.entity_id
_entity_poly.type
_entity_poly.pdbx_seq_one_letter_code
_entity_poly.pdbx_strand_id
1 'polypeptide(L)'
;MNQLYDRYQKPLFIVENGLGAKDVPDENGYVADDYRLDYMRKYIIALKDAVEIDGVELMGYTSWGCIDLISVSTGQMSKRYGFIYVDRDDVTRALYVAVRKNHLTGINKSLLQMVRIFS
;
A
#
# COMPACT_ATOMS: atom_id res chain seq x y z
N MET A 1 -6.72 14.50 4.04
CA MET A 1 -8.12 14.37 3.55
C MET A 1 -9.00 15.52 4.01
N ASN A 2 -9.04 15.82 5.30
CA ASN A 2 -9.89 16.86 5.88
C ASN A 2 -9.80 18.20 5.12
N GLN A 3 -8.61 18.72 4.91
CA GLN A 3 -8.41 19.99 4.17
C GLN A 3 -9.02 19.98 2.74
N LEU A 4 -8.96 18.84 2.05
CA LEU A 4 -9.59 18.70 0.73
C LEU A 4 -11.10 18.63 0.85
N TYR A 5 -11.60 17.87 1.81
CA TYR A 5 -13.03 17.75 2.05
C TYR A 5 -13.63 19.08 2.52
N ASP A 6 -12.99 19.76 3.46
CA ASP A 6 -13.41 21.08 3.95
C ASP A 6 -13.50 22.11 2.82
N ARG A 7 -12.54 22.06 1.90
CA ARG A 7 -12.47 23.01 0.78
C ARG A 7 -13.50 22.74 -0.32
N TYR A 8 -13.70 21.48 -0.68
CA TYR A 8 -14.45 21.12 -1.88
C TYR A 8 -15.84 20.53 -1.59
N GLN A 9 -16.08 20.03 -0.39
CA GLN A 9 -17.33 19.39 0.05
C GLN A 9 -17.81 18.33 -0.98
N LYS A 10 -16.89 17.49 -1.44
CA LYS A 10 -17.14 16.43 -2.40
C LYS A 10 -16.59 15.11 -1.88
N PRO A 11 -17.26 13.99 -2.18
CA PRO A 11 -16.74 12.68 -1.85
C PRO A 11 -15.33 12.48 -2.37
N LEU A 12 -14.47 11.86 -1.57
CA LEU A 12 -13.07 11.60 -1.89
C LEU A 12 -12.85 10.13 -2.20
N PHE A 13 -11.96 9.85 -3.12
CA PHE A 13 -11.47 8.51 -3.40
C PHE A 13 -9.94 8.51 -3.43
N ILE A 14 -9.31 7.62 -2.68
CA ILE A 14 -7.86 7.44 -2.74
C ILE A 14 -7.55 6.42 -3.82
N VAL A 15 -7.15 6.90 -4.97
CA VAL A 15 -6.92 6.07 -6.17
C VAL A 15 -5.60 5.29 -6.10
N GLU A 16 -4.62 5.80 -5.35
CA GLU A 16 -3.34 5.13 -5.11
C GLU A 16 -2.70 5.62 -3.80
N ASN A 17 -2.19 4.65 -3.05
CA ASN A 17 -1.37 4.90 -1.88
C ASN A 17 -0.44 3.70 -1.62
N GLY A 18 0.82 3.95 -1.34
CA GLY A 18 1.78 2.90 -1.05
C GLY A 18 3.09 3.44 -0.53
N LEU A 19 3.82 2.59 0.18
CA LEU A 19 5.16 2.88 0.70
C LEU A 19 6.22 2.17 -0.13
N GLY A 20 6.95 2.94 -0.94
CA GLY A 20 8.08 2.44 -1.71
C GLY A 20 9.34 2.32 -0.86
N ALA A 21 9.93 1.13 -0.83
CA ALA A 21 11.16 0.86 -0.10
C ALA A 21 11.97 -0.24 -0.78
N LYS A 22 13.24 -0.38 -0.37
CA LYS A 22 14.11 -1.47 -0.81
C LYS A 22 13.80 -2.71 0.01
N ASP A 23 13.41 -3.78 -0.67
CA ASP A 23 13.21 -5.09 -0.08
C ASP A 23 14.35 -6.02 -0.45
N VAL A 24 14.79 -6.82 0.51
CA VAL A 24 15.81 -7.84 0.31
C VAL A 24 15.24 -9.17 0.81
N PRO A 25 15.06 -10.16 -0.07
CA PRO A 25 14.66 -11.50 0.36
C PRO A 25 15.75 -12.12 1.25
N ASP A 26 15.32 -12.91 2.23
CA ASP A 26 16.23 -13.76 3.00
C ASP A 26 16.66 -15.00 2.21
N GLU A 27 17.44 -15.89 2.86
CA GLU A 27 17.96 -17.12 2.26
C GLU A 27 16.85 -18.08 1.77
N ASN A 28 15.64 -17.96 2.29
CA ASN A 28 14.47 -18.74 1.91
C ASN A 28 13.58 -18.02 0.88
N GLY A 29 13.99 -16.84 0.42
CA GLY A 29 13.23 -16.00 -0.48
C GLY A 29 12.10 -15.22 0.20
N TYR A 30 12.04 -15.20 1.53
CA TYR A 30 11.03 -14.47 2.27
C TYR A 30 11.39 -12.98 2.38
N VAL A 31 10.40 -12.12 2.20
CA VAL A 31 10.54 -10.67 2.33
C VAL A 31 9.79 -10.19 3.58
N ALA A 32 10.56 -9.83 4.60
CA ALA A 32 10.04 -9.23 5.84
C ALA A 32 9.81 -7.74 5.62
N ASP A 33 8.56 -7.35 5.40
CA ASP A 33 8.16 -5.96 5.17
C ASP A 33 7.13 -5.45 6.20
N ASP A 34 7.34 -5.80 7.47
CA ASP A 34 6.47 -5.40 8.60
C ASP A 34 6.30 -3.88 8.71
N TYR A 35 7.28 -3.11 8.25
CA TYR A 35 7.18 -1.65 8.15
C TYR A 35 6.08 -1.18 7.19
N ARG A 36 5.78 -1.95 6.10
CA ARG A 36 4.63 -1.66 5.24
C ARG A 36 3.30 -2.01 5.92
N LEU A 37 3.27 -3.12 6.67
CA LEU A 37 2.11 -3.46 7.51
C LEU A 37 1.79 -2.33 8.50
N ASP A 38 2.81 -1.82 9.17
CA ASP A 38 2.65 -0.73 10.14
C ASP A 38 2.21 0.57 9.45
N TYR A 39 2.80 0.90 8.32
CA TYR A 39 2.38 2.04 7.49
C TYR A 39 0.91 1.93 7.10
N MET A 40 0.49 0.80 6.53
CA MET A 40 -0.89 0.60 6.10
C MET A 40 -1.87 0.64 7.27
N ARG A 41 -1.52 0.03 8.40
CA ARG A 41 -2.33 0.07 9.61
C ARG A 41 -2.57 1.50 10.09
N LYS A 42 -1.52 2.29 10.19
CA LYS A 42 -1.61 3.70 10.60
C LYS A 42 -2.44 4.51 9.61
N TYR A 43 -2.25 4.25 8.32
CA TYR A 43 -3.00 4.94 7.28
C TYR A 43 -4.48 4.63 7.34
N ILE A 44 -4.86 3.36 7.47
CA ILE A 44 -6.25 2.91 7.60
C ILE A 44 -6.91 3.47 8.87
N ILE A 45 -6.19 3.52 9.98
CA ILE A 45 -6.71 4.13 11.22
C ILE A 45 -6.99 5.62 10.96
N ALA A 46 -6.07 6.35 10.35
CA ALA A 46 -6.28 7.76 10.03
C ALA A 46 -7.45 8.00 9.04
N LEU A 47 -7.67 7.08 8.09
CA LEU A 47 -8.84 7.12 7.21
C LEU A 47 -10.13 6.91 7.98
N LYS A 48 -10.14 5.92 8.88
CA LYS A 48 -11.27 5.64 9.75
C LYS A 48 -11.63 6.86 10.59
N ASP A 49 -10.64 7.46 11.25
CA ASP A 49 -10.87 8.65 12.07
C ASP A 49 -11.42 9.82 11.25
N ALA A 50 -10.90 10.04 10.04
CA ALA A 50 -11.42 11.07 9.15
C ALA A 50 -12.89 10.86 8.75
N VAL A 51 -13.31 9.60 8.57
CA VAL A 51 -14.72 9.27 8.25
C VAL A 51 -15.59 9.34 9.50
N GLU A 52 -15.20 8.67 10.59
CA GLU A 52 -16.06 8.50 11.77
C GLU A 52 -16.09 9.74 12.69
N ILE A 53 -14.98 10.47 12.78
CA ILE A 53 -14.84 11.62 13.68
C ILE A 53 -15.05 12.93 12.92
N ASP A 54 -14.39 13.08 11.77
CA ASP A 54 -14.38 14.35 11.02
C ASP A 54 -15.47 14.42 9.94
N GLY A 55 -16.22 13.35 9.72
CA GLY A 55 -17.35 13.30 8.79
C GLY A 55 -16.96 13.40 7.30
N VAL A 56 -15.72 13.02 6.96
CA VAL A 56 -15.27 13.02 5.56
C VAL A 56 -15.98 11.93 4.77
N GLU A 57 -16.61 12.29 3.67
CA GLU A 57 -17.17 11.31 2.72
C GLU A 57 -16.03 10.63 1.94
N LEU A 58 -15.66 9.42 2.33
CA LEU A 58 -14.66 8.60 1.65
C LEU A 58 -15.34 7.46 0.89
N MET A 59 -15.24 7.49 -0.44
CA MET A 59 -15.84 6.49 -1.32
C MET A 59 -15.04 5.19 -1.36
N GLY A 60 -13.71 5.25 -1.17
CA GLY A 60 -12.85 4.09 -1.23
C GLY A 60 -11.36 4.40 -1.19
N TYR A 61 -10.60 3.31 -1.15
CA TYR A 61 -9.15 3.32 -1.10
C TYR A 61 -8.58 2.20 -1.96
N THR A 62 -7.57 2.51 -2.76
CA THR A 62 -6.78 1.53 -3.48
C THR A 62 -5.30 1.68 -3.15
N SER A 63 -4.64 0.55 -2.93
CA SER A 63 -3.19 0.52 -2.73
C SER A 63 -2.46 0.60 -4.06
N TRP A 64 -1.27 1.19 -4.05
CA TRP A 64 -0.38 1.23 -5.20
C TRP A 64 0.39 -0.08 -5.36
N GLY A 65 0.18 -0.74 -6.51
CA GLY A 65 0.91 -1.93 -6.91
C GLY A 65 0.48 -3.22 -6.18
N CYS A 66 -0.17 -4.15 -6.88
CA CYS A 66 -0.36 -5.51 -6.36
C CYS A 66 0.92 -6.34 -6.49
N ILE A 67 1.70 -6.11 -7.54
CA ILE A 67 3.03 -6.68 -7.77
C ILE A 67 4.06 -5.55 -7.79
N ASP A 68 5.31 -5.86 -7.47
CA ASP A 68 6.39 -4.88 -7.60
C ASP A 68 6.50 -4.38 -9.04
N LEU A 69 6.66 -3.08 -9.16
CA LEU A 69 6.74 -2.37 -10.43
C LEU A 69 7.81 -1.27 -10.34
N ILE A 70 8.20 -0.76 -11.49
CA ILE A 70 9.15 0.35 -11.56
C ILE A 70 8.54 1.59 -10.92
N SER A 71 9.27 2.19 -9.99
CA SER A 71 8.87 3.47 -9.37
C SER A 71 8.85 4.58 -10.43
N VAL A 72 7.69 5.14 -10.69
CA VAL A 72 7.53 6.23 -11.67
C VAL A 72 8.36 7.46 -11.29
N SER A 73 8.45 7.77 -10.00
CA SER A 73 9.16 8.96 -9.52
C SER A 73 10.68 8.85 -9.61
N THR A 74 11.24 7.64 -9.56
CA THR A 74 12.71 7.43 -9.52
C THR A 74 13.24 6.60 -10.68
N GLY A 75 12.38 5.95 -11.46
CA GLY A 75 12.77 5.03 -12.53
C GLY A 75 13.41 3.73 -12.03
N GLN A 76 13.29 3.42 -10.74
CA GLN A 76 13.97 2.29 -10.11
C GLN A 76 13.02 1.14 -9.81
N MET A 77 13.44 -0.08 -10.13
CA MET A 77 12.76 -1.31 -9.74
C MET A 77 13.04 -1.68 -8.28
N SER A 78 14.21 -1.32 -7.77
CA SER A 78 14.62 -1.55 -6.38
C SER A 78 13.72 -0.84 -5.35
N LYS A 79 13.06 0.24 -5.74
CA LYS A 79 12.06 0.94 -4.92
C LYS A 79 10.70 0.27 -5.08
N ARG A 80 10.45 -0.74 -4.28
CA ARG A 80 9.31 -1.66 -4.37
C ARG A 80 8.11 -1.18 -3.56
N TYR A 81 6.92 -1.43 -4.09
CA TYR A 81 5.63 -1.05 -3.47
C TYR A 81 4.69 -2.25 -3.32
N GLY A 82 4.86 -3.28 -4.16
CA GLY A 82 3.89 -4.36 -4.32
C GLY A 82 3.79 -5.31 -3.14
N PHE A 83 2.70 -6.09 -3.12
CA PHE A 83 2.50 -7.20 -2.17
C PHE A 83 3.23 -8.47 -2.59
N ILE A 84 3.65 -8.51 -3.84
CA ILE A 84 4.40 -9.61 -4.44
C ILE A 84 5.75 -9.06 -4.87
N TYR A 85 6.81 -9.64 -4.32
CA TYR A 85 8.17 -9.31 -4.69
C TYR A 85 8.48 -9.81 -6.09
N VAL A 86 9.09 -8.96 -6.91
CA VAL A 86 9.62 -9.32 -8.22
C VAL A 86 11.14 -9.20 -8.19
N ASP A 87 11.80 -10.32 -8.44
CA ASP A 87 13.27 -10.36 -8.50
C ASP A 87 13.77 -9.74 -9.81
N ARG A 88 13.90 -8.43 -9.79
CA ARG A 88 14.47 -7.61 -10.85
C ARG A 88 15.27 -6.47 -10.24
N ASP A 89 16.45 -6.22 -10.77
CA ASP A 89 17.27 -5.09 -10.40
C ASP A 89 17.02 -3.84 -11.30
N ASP A 90 17.74 -2.74 -11.01
CA ASP A 90 17.60 -1.49 -11.74
C ASP A 90 18.37 -1.49 -13.08
N VAL A 91 19.26 -2.45 -13.33
CA VAL A 91 20.25 -2.39 -14.43
C VAL A 91 20.07 -3.50 -15.47
N THR A 92 19.76 -4.71 -15.06
CA THR A 92 19.73 -5.86 -16.00
C THR A 92 18.83 -7.00 -15.54
N ARG A 93 18.33 -7.75 -16.50
CA ARG A 93 17.71 -9.08 -16.51
C ARG A 93 16.87 -9.48 -15.29
N ALA A 94 15.62 -9.66 -15.56
CA ALA A 94 14.68 -10.33 -14.68
C ALA A 94 14.94 -11.84 -14.61
N LEU A 95 15.29 -12.35 -13.44
CA LEU A 95 14.82 -13.66 -13.02
C LEU A 95 13.40 -13.41 -12.47
N TYR A 96 12.39 -13.80 -13.22
CA TYR A 96 10.99 -13.56 -12.84
C TYR A 96 10.55 -14.55 -11.75
N VAL A 97 11.11 -14.44 -10.57
CA VAL A 97 10.61 -15.16 -9.39
C VAL A 97 9.72 -14.20 -8.62
N ALA A 98 8.44 -14.51 -8.57
CA ALA A 98 7.48 -13.75 -7.79
C ALA A 98 7.33 -14.41 -6.40
N VAL A 99 7.58 -13.66 -5.34
CA VAL A 99 7.48 -14.14 -3.95
C VAL A 99 6.51 -13.26 -3.18
N ARG A 100 5.63 -13.87 -2.38
CA ARG A 100 4.71 -13.14 -1.50
C ARG A 100 5.48 -12.44 -0.39
N LYS A 101 5.13 -11.20 -0.13
CA LYS A 101 5.64 -10.45 1.02
C LYS A 101 4.74 -10.61 2.23
N ASN A 102 5.26 -10.31 3.39
CA ASN A 102 4.54 -10.47 4.65
C ASN A 102 3.27 -9.62 4.73
N HIS A 103 3.30 -8.40 4.22
CA HIS A 103 2.16 -7.50 4.28
C HIS A 103 0.94 -7.98 3.47
N LEU A 104 1.12 -8.85 2.46
CA LEU A 104 -0.02 -9.49 1.79
C LEU A 104 -0.86 -10.32 2.77
N THR A 105 -0.23 -10.96 3.75
CA THR A 105 -0.93 -11.75 4.78
C THR A 105 -1.67 -10.86 5.78
N GLY A 106 -1.14 -9.67 6.06
CA GLY A 106 -1.75 -8.70 6.98
C GLY A 106 -2.96 -7.95 6.39
N ILE A 107 -3.05 -7.83 5.08
CA ILE A 107 -4.12 -7.13 4.37
C ILE A 107 -5.51 -7.72 4.66
N ASN A 108 -5.64 -9.04 4.78
CA ASN A 108 -6.93 -9.68 5.06
C ASN A 108 -7.55 -9.17 6.37
N LYS A 109 -6.75 -8.88 7.38
CA LYS A 109 -7.23 -8.32 8.65
C LYS A 109 -7.62 -6.85 8.52
N SER A 110 -6.89 -6.09 7.70
CA SER A 110 -7.13 -4.67 7.48
C SER A 110 -8.33 -4.44 6.56
N LEU A 111 -8.54 -5.28 5.55
CA LEU A 111 -9.73 -5.23 4.67
C LEU A 111 -11.01 -5.50 5.46
N LEU A 112 -10.99 -6.41 6.44
CA LEU A 112 -12.15 -6.64 7.32
C LEU A 112 -12.49 -5.40 8.16
N GLN A 113 -11.51 -4.59 8.52
CA GLN A 113 -11.75 -3.31 9.18
C GLN A 113 -12.30 -2.27 8.21
N MET A 114 -11.80 -2.20 6.97
CA MET A 114 -12.31 -1.28 5.95
C MET A 114 -13.78 -1.57 5.57
N VAL A 115 -14.16 -2.84 5.43
CA VAL A 115 -15.55 -3.21 5.14
C VAL A 115 -16.50 -2.67 6.23
N ARG A 116 -16.06 -2.62 7.49
CA ARG A 116 -16.86 -2.04 8.59
C ARG A 116 -16.95 -0.52 8.56
N ILE A 117 -16.04 0.16 7.88
CA ILE A 117 -16.07 1.62 7.71
C ILE A 117 -17.05 2.02 6.60
N PHE A 118 -17.19 1.17 5.58
CA PHE A 118 -18.04 1.45 4.41
C PHE A 118 -19.40 0.74 4.44
N SER A 119 -19.69 -0.06 5.46
CA SER A 119 -21.00 -0.70 5.71
C SER A 119 -21.81 0.06 6.74
#